data_f31a57fc8d216c6ed9216afb86f61c93
#
_entry.id   f31a57fc8d216c6ed9216afb86f61c93
#
_cell.length_a   1.000
_cell.length_b   1.000
_cell.length_c   1.000
_cell.angle_alpha   90.00
_cell.angle_beta   90.00
_cell.angle_gamma   90.00
#
_symmetry.space_group_name_H-M   'P 1'
#
loop_
_entity.id
_entity.type
_entity.pdbx_description
1 polymer ?
#
loop_
_entity_poly.entity_id
_entity_poly.type
_entity_poly.pdbx_seq_one_letter_code
_entity_poly.pdbx_strand_id
1 'polypeptide(L)'
;KYHRPEGLPPLTLLENEKTVATNQATINMTAGLLEKTLTEFGVPAKVVGYRVGPTVTQYAVEPGYIERVGQEDKQKVRISKISGLSKDLALALKAERLRIVAPVPGKSYVGVEVPNTEHMLVRLRPLLESEEFARVNSPLAIPLGRGVSGEPVVSDLSTMPHLLIAGTTNSGKSICIAAITMSLVLNNHPDDLKLVMIDPKRVELKRFSGLPHLYGEVETEVE
;
A
#
# COMPACT_ATOMS: atom_id res chain seq x y z
N LYS A 1 -7.12 -10.55 -24.61
CA LYS A 1 -6.15 -9.81 -23.77
C LYS A 1 -6.26 -8.33 -24.08
N TYR A 2 -6.59 -7.50 -23.08
CA TYR A 2 -6.61 -6.06 -23.27
C TYR A 2 -5.19 -5.57 -23.62
N HIS A 3 -5.09 -4.87 -24.74
CA HIS A 3 -3.88 -4.17 -25.14
C HIS A 3 -4.20 -2.68 -25.11
N ARG A 4 -3.33 -1.92 -24.49
CA ARG A 4 -3.44 -0.47 -24.50
C ARG A 4 -3.48 0.00 -25.96
N PRO A 5 -4.54 0.76 -26.38
CA PRO A 5 -4.67 1.22 -27.76
C PRO A 5 -3.43 2.01 -28.24
N GLU A 6 -3.17 1.95 -29.54
CA GLU A 6 -2.16 2.80 -30.19
C GLU A 6 -2.66 4.25 -30.25
N GLY A 7 -1.73 5.20 -30.32
CA GLY A 7 -2.06 6.64 -30.41
C GLY A 7 -2.39 7.33 -29.09
N LEU A 8 -2.42 6.59 -27.97
CA LEU A 8 -2.60 7.19 -26.64
C LEU A 8 -1.30 7.88 -26.16
N PRO A 9 -1.44 8.91 -25.29
CA PRO A 9 -0.31 9.64 -24.73
C PRO A 9 0.68 8.68 -24.05
N PRO A 10 2.00 8.81 -24.28
CA PRO A 10 2.96 7.90 -23.71
C PRO A 10 3.02 7.99 -22.18
N LEU A 11 3.17 6.87 -21.48
CA LEU A 11 3.28 6.84 -20.02
C LEU A 11 4.52 7.58 -19.50
N THR A 12 5.50 7.87 -20.37
CA THR A 12 6.69 8.68 -20.06
C THR A 12 6.38 10.13 -19.72
N LEU A 13 5.16 10.62 -19.97
CA LEU A 13 4.66 11.91 -19.47
C LEU A 13 4.52 11.91 -17.94
N LEU A 14 4.37 10.75 -17.33
CA LEU A 14 4.32 10.60 -15.89
C LEU A 14 5.73 10.39 -15.32
N GLU A 15 5.97 10.97 -14.16
CA GLU A 15 7.22 10.76 -13.44
C GLU A 15 7.35 9.32 -12.95
N ASN A 16 8.58 8.81 -13.00
CA ASN A 16 8.90 7.51 -12.43
C ASN A 16 9.18 7.61 -10.92
N GLU A 17 9.09 6.50 -10.20
CA GLU A 17 9.50 6.41 -8.81
C GLU A 17 11.01 6.67 -8.69
N LYS A 18 11.38 7.51 -7.72
CA LYS A 18 12.78 7.59 -7.31
C LYS A 18 13.05 6.40 -6.39
N THR A 19 14.04 5.61 -6.72
CA THR A 19 14.51 4.54 -5.84
C THR A 19 15.06 5.18 -4.56
N VAL A 20 14.30 5.11 -3.48
CA VAL A 20 14.83 5.43 -2.16
C VAL A 20 15.69 4.24 -1.75
N ALA A 21 16.99 4.47 -1.64
CA ALA A 21 17.90 3.45 -1.15
C ALA A 21 17.48 3.09 0.28
N THR A 22 16.88 1.92 0.45
CA THR A 22 16.53 1.43 1.77
C THR A 22 17.80 1.24 2.57
N ASN A 23 17.93 1.94 3.69
CA ASN A 23 19.10 1.82 4.55
C ASN A 23 19.12 0.45 5.24
N GLN A 24 19.88 -0.49 4.66
CA GLN A 24 20.01 -1.85 5.17
C GLN A 24 20.48 -1.89 6.63
N ALA A 25 21.31 -0.93 7.06
CA ALA A 25 21.76 -0.83 8.44
C ALA A 25 20.58 -0.53 9.39
N THR A 26 19.68 0.37 9.00
CA THR A 26 18.47 0.69 9.77
C THR A 26 17.54 -0.52 9.88
N ILE A 27 17.37 -1.26 8.81
CA ILE A 27 16.55 -2.49 8.82
C ILE A 27 17.13 -3.53 9.77
N ASN A 28 18.42 -3.79 9.68
CA ASN A 28 19.11 -4.77 10.53
C ASN A 28 19.08 -4.34 12.02
N MET A 29 19.26 -3.05 12.28
CA MET A 29 19.16 -2.51 13.64
C MET A 29 17.77 -2.68 14.22
N THR A 30 16.74 -2.37 13.45
CA THR A 30 15.33 -2.53 13.85
C THR A 30 14.99 -4.01 14.09
N ALA A 31 15.45 -4.91 13.22
CA ALA A 31 15.28 -6.35 13.39
C ALA A 31 15.93 -6.85 14.69
N GLY A 32 17.17 -6.47 14.95
CA GLY A 32 17.88 -6.83 16.18
C GLY A 32 17.20 -6.27 17.45
N LEU A 33 16.66 -5.05 17.36
CA LEU A 33 15.94 -4.44 18.49
C LEU A 33 14.59 -5.14 18.74
N LEU A 34 13.88 -5.57 17.70
CA LEU A 34 12.68 -6.39 17.82
C LEU A 34 12.98 -7.72 18.54
N GLU A 35 13.99 -8.45 18.08
CA GLU A 35 14.39 -9.72 18.68
C GLU A 35 14.81 -9.57 20.14
N LYS A 36 15.65 -8.56 20.43
CA LYS A 36 16.12 -8.26 21.77
C LYS A 36 14.95 -7.95 22.70
N THR A 37 14.07 -7.03 22.31
CA THR A 37 12.92 -6.61 23.13
C THR A 37 11.98 -7.78 23.39
N LEU A 38 11.64 -8.58 22.38
CA LEU A 38 10.82 -9.78 22.57
C LEU A 38 11.45 -10.76 23.56
N THR A 39 12.77 -10.95 23.47
CA THR A 39 13.50 -11.84 24.39
C THR A 39 13.50 -11.31 25.82
N GLU A 40 13.68 -10.01 26.03
CA GLU A 40 13.63 -9.35 27.36
C GLU A 40 12.25 -9.53 28.04
N PHE A 41 11.15 -9.58 27.25
CA PHE A 41 9.82 -9.88 27.75
C PHE A 41 9.53 -11.41 27.85
N GLY A 42 10.53 -12.26 27.74
CA GLY A 42 10.36 -13.71 27.83
C GLY A 42 9.61 -14.33 26.65
N VAL A 43 9.64 -13.68 25.49
CA VAL A 43 9.00 -14.12 24.25
C VAL A 43 10.07 -14.28 23.16
N PRO A 44 10.92 -15.35 23.22
CA PRO A 44 11.96 -15.54 22.22
C PRO A 44 11.35 -15.66 20.82
N ALA A 45 11.88 -14.89 19.88
CA ALA A 45 11.47 -14.89 18.49
C ALA A 45 12.63 -14.45 17.60
N LYS A 46 12.58 -14.79 16.31
CA LYS A 46 13.58 -14.41 15.30
C LYS A 46 12.96 -13.67 14.15
N VAL A 47 13.63 -12.66 13.63
CA VAL A 47 13.28 -11.99 12.39
C VAL A 47 13.89 -12.78 11.23
N VAL A 48 13.04 -13.47 10.48
CA VAL A 48 13.45 -14.34 9.38
C VAL A 48 13.42 -13.65 8.01
N GLY A 49 12.94 -12.41 7.96
CA GLY A 49 12.91 -11.60 6.75
C GLY A 49 12.18 -10.28 6.95
N TYR A 50 12.17 -9.47 5.91
CA TYR A 50 11.43 -8.21 5.90
C TYR A 50 10.93 -7.88 4.50
N ARG A 51 9.95 -6.97 4.42
CA ARG A 51 9.46 -6.37 3.18
C ARG A 51 9.28 -4.88 3.41
N VAL A 52 9.85 -4.09 2.51
CA VAL A 52 9.76 -2.63 2.58
C VAL A 52 8.58 -2.16 1.75
N GLY A 53 7.63 -1.52 2.41
CA GLY A 53 6.53 -0.82 1.76
C GLY A 53 6.74 0.70 1.75
N PRO A 54 5.81 1.45 1.17
CA PRO A 54 5.96 2.91 1.05
C PRO A 54 5.91 3.66 2.37
N THR A 55 5.20 3.17 3.36
CA THR A 55 4.98 3.84 4.65
C THR A 55 5.46 3.01 5.85
N VAL A 56 5.53 1.69 5.69
CA VAL A 56 5.94 0.75 6.74
C VAL A 56 6.89 -0.29 6.19
N THR A 57 7.75 -0.82 7.04
CA THR A 57 8.50 -2.05 6.79
C THR A 57 7.88 -3.17 7.61
N GLN A 58 7.48 -4.25 6.96
CA GLN A 58 6.95 -5.44 7.59
C GLN A 58 8.08 -6.43 7.87
N TYR A 59 8.30 -6.73 9.15
CA TYR A 59 9.25 -7.75 9.59
C TYR A 59 8.54 -9.07 9.80
N ALA A 60 9.08 -10.15 9.23
CA ALA A 60 8.60 -11.51 9.43
C ALA A 60 9.21 -12.08 10.71
N VAL A 61 8.42 -12.15 11.77
CA VAL A 61 8.85 -12.59 13.10
C VAL A 61 8.39 -14.03 13.36
N GLU A 62 9.32 -14.95 13.44
CA GLU A 62 9.03 -16.34 13.74
C GLU A 62 9.08 -16.60 15.25
N PRO A 63 7.98 -17.11 15.86
CA PRO A 63 7.97 -17.46 17.28
C PRO A 63 8.94 -18.59 17.60
N GLY A 64 9.81 -18.38 18.58
CA GLY A 64 10.74 -19.38 19.09
C GLY A 64 10.10 -20.33 20.10
N TYR A 65 10.94 -20.96 20.92
CA TYR A 65 10.54 -21.93 21.91
C TYR A 65 10.96 -21.48 23.31
N ILE A 66 10.13 -21.76 24.30
CA ILE A 66 10.43 -21.52 25.72
C ILE A 66 10.71 -22.88 26.37
N GLU A 67 11.83 -22.97 27.09
CA GLU A 67 12.14 -24.10 27.94
C GLU A 67 11.45 -23.92 29.29
N ARG A 68 10.70 -24.92 29.73
CA ARG A 68 10.14 -24.95 31.10
C ARG A 68 11.07 -25.73 31.99
N VAL A 69 11.41 -25.16 33.13
CA VAL A 69 12.22 -25.83 34.16
C VAL A 69 11.48 -27.08 34.59
N GLY A 70 12.10 -28.26 34.40
CA GLY A 70 11.53 -29.55 34.78
C GLY A 70 10.70 -30.31 33.73
N GLN A 71 10.65 -29.80 32.48
CA GLN A 71 10.06 -30.53 31.36
C GLN A 71 11.06 -30.59 30.20
N GLU A 72 11.23 -31.80 29.62
CA GLU A 72 12.09 -32.01 28.44
C GLU A 72 11.49 -31.39 27.16
N ASP A 73 10.19 -31.04 27.15
CA ASP A 73 9.49 -30.49 26.00
C ASP A 73 9.60 -28.98 25.90
N LYS A 74 10.12 -28.49 24.76
CA LYS A 74 10.15 -27.07 24.37
C LYS A 74 8.78 -26.63 23.91
N GLN A 75 8.17 -25.66 24.58
CA GLN A 75 6.89 -25.12 24.19
C GLN A 75 7.07 -23.96 23.22
N LYS A 76 6.43 -24.03 22.05
CA LYS A 76 6.42 -22.91 21.08
C LYS A 76 5.70 -21.68 21.67
N VAL A 77 6.27 -20.49 21.46
CA VAL A 77 5.69 -19.22 21.86
C VAL A 77 4.32 -19.03 21.18
N ARG A 78 3.31 -18.70 21.95
CA ARG A 78 1.98 -18.38 21.41
C ARG A 78 1.98 -17.01 20.74
N ILE A 79 1.35 -16.93 19.56
CA ILE A 79 1.22 -15.69 18.79
C ILE A 79 0.61 -14.54 19.63
N SER A 80 -0.38 -14.84 20.47
CA SER A 80 -1.02 -13.87 21.37
C SER A 80 -0.05 -13.17 22.32
N LYS A 81 1.05 -13.83 22.72
CA LYS A 81 2.11 -13.20 23.52
C LYS A 81 2.85 -12.11 22.75
N ILE A 82 3.17 -12.37 21.47
CA ILE A 82 3.80 -11.37 20.61
C ILE A 82 2.83 -10.19 20.37
N SER A 83 1.58 -10.50 20.03
CA SER A 83 0.57 -9.46 19.77
C SER A 83 0.29 -8.60 21.01
N GLY A 84 0.37 -9.17 22.21
CA GLY A 84 0.19 -8.45 23.46
C GLY A 84 1.27 -7.40 23.73
N LEU A 85 2.47 -7.57 23.17
CA LEU A 85 3.61 -6.66 23.36
C LEU A 85 3.66 -5.50 22.34
N SER A 86 2.60 -5.25 21.59
CA SER A 86 2.56 -4.22 20.55
C SER A 86 2.95 -2.82 21.07
N LYS A 87 2.51 -2.46 22.29
CA LYS A 87 2.83 -1.16 22.90
C LYS A 87 4.29 -1.10 23.39
N ASP A 88 4.78 -2.18 23.99
CA ASP A 88 6.15 -2.27 24.51
C ASP A 88 7.16 -2.23 23.36
N LEU A 89 6.87 -2.94 22.27
CA LEU A 89 7.65 -2.89 21.04
C LEU A 89 7.63 -1.50 20.41
N ALA A 90 6.48 -0.83 20.37
CA ALA A 90 6.38 0.53 19.85
C ALA A 90 7.25 1.50 20.66
N LEU A 91 7.24 1.39 22.00
CA LEU A 91 8.07 2.19 22.88
C LEU A 91 9.57 1.92 22.65
N ALA A 92 9.97 0.66 22.59
CA ALA A 92 11.36 0.27 22.37
C ALA A 92 11.91 0.77 21.03
N LEU A 93 11.08 0.73 19.98
CA LEU A 93 11.41 1.19 18.62
C LEU A 93 11.24 2.71 18.45
N LYS A 94 10.77 3.44 19.48
CA LYS A 94 10.40 4.85 19.38
C LYS A 94 9.43 5.15 18.23
N ALA A 95 8.55 4.21 17.94
CA ALA A 95 7.56 4.31 16.89
C ALA A 95 6.22 4.81 17.49
N GLU A 96 5.56 5.76 16.82
CA GLU A 96 4.26 6.26 17.27
C GLU A 96 3.20 5.15 17.32
N ARG A 97 3.26 4.25 16.37
CA ARG A 97 2.33 3.13 16.21
C ARG A 97 3.04 1.93 15.60
N LEU A 98 2.73 0.77 16.13
CA LEU A 98 3.19 -0.51 15.59
C LEU A 98 1.98 -1.40 15.40
N ARG A 99 1.89 -2.09 14.26
CA ARG A 99 0.83 -3.03 13.96
C ARG A 99 1.38 -4.44 13.88
N ILE A 100 0.69 -5.36 14.54
CA ILE A 100 1.03 -6.79 14.47
C ILE A 100 -0.07 -7.50 13.68
N VAL A 101 0.32 -8.14 12.59
CA VAL A 101 -0.57 -8.92 11.71
C VAL A 101 -0.34 -10.38 12.00
N ALA A 102 -1.34 -11.02 12.59
CA ALA A 102 -1.26 -12.43 12.95
C ALA A 102 -2.64 -13.10 12.89
N PRO A 103 -2.79 -14.19 12.17
CA PRO A 103 -1.78 -14.80 11.28
C PRO A 103 -1.57 -14.05 9.97
N VAL A 104 -0.38 -14.19 9.39
CA VAL A 104 -0.16 -13.79 7.98
C VAL A 104 -0.64 -14.94 7.10
N PRO A 105 -1.61 -14.76 6.19
CA PRO A 105 -2.14 -15.84 5.38
C PRO A 105 -1.06 -16.62 4.63
N GLY A 106 -1.09 -17.95 4.77
CA GLY A 106 -0.16 -18.86 4.10
C GLY A 106 1.29 -18.81 4.62
N LYS A 107 1.54 -18.21 5.80
CA LYS A 107 2.87 -18.08 6.40
C LYS A 107 2.89 -18.59 7.85
N SER A 108 4.07 -19.05 8.28
CA SER A 108 4.31 -19.54 9.64
C SER A 108 4.89 -18.47 10.59
N TYR A 109 4.93 -17.22 10.18
CA TYR A 109 5.44 -16.08 10.94
C TYR A 109 4.37 -15.03 11.23
N VAL A 110 4.68 -14.15 12.16
CA VAL A 110 3.89 -12.95 12.50
C VAL A 110 4.48 -11.76 11.76
N GLY A 111 3.65 -10.95 11.13
CA GLY A 111 4.07 -9.70 10.51
C GLY A 111 4.09 -8.56 11.55
N VAL A 112 5.26 -7.94 11.75
CA VAL A 112 5.38 -6.73 12.58
C VAL A 112 5.63 -5.55 11.66
N GLU A 113 4.66 -4.65 11.55
CA GLU A 113 4.71 -3.47 10.69
C GLU A 113 5.25 -2.28 11.50
N VAL A 114 6.43 -1.83 11.13
CA VAL A 114 7.11 -0.69 11.75
C VAL A 114 7.07 0.49 10.78
N PRO A 115 6.61 1.69 11.18
CA PRO A 115 6.61 2.87 10.33
C PRO A 115 8.02 3.20 9.83
N ASN A 116 8.11 3.55 8.54
CA ASN A 116 9.36 4.04 7.97
C ASN A 116 9.64 5.45 8.47
N THR A 117 10.91 5.79 8.68
CA THR A 117 11.34 7.15 9.00
C THR A 117 11.09 8.12 7.84
N GLU A 118 11.18 7.62 6.62
CA GLU A 118 10.87 8.37 5.40
C GLU A 118 9.77 7.65 4.63
N HIS A 119 8.74 8.39 4.22
CA HIS A 119 7.69 7.87 3.38
C HIS A 119 8.10 7.92 1.90
N MET A 120 7.91 6.81 1.19
CA MET A 120 8.11 6.76 -0.24
C MET A 120 6.90 7.36 -0.95
N LEU A 121 7.15 8.26 -1.90
CA LEU A 121 6.09 8.77 -2.75
C LEU A 121 5.74 7.73 -3.81
N VAL A 122 4.53 7.19 -3.73
CA VAL A 122 4.00 6.24 -4.72
C VAL A 122 3.64 7.02 -5.99
N ARG A 123 4.28 6.68 -7.11
CA ARG A 123 4.04 7.28 -8.43
C ARG A 123 3.08 6.44 -9.26
N LEU A 124 2.31 7.11 -10.12
CA LEU A 124 1.31 6.46 -10.95
C LEU A 124 1.93 5.59 -12.05
N ARG A 125 3.00 6.07 -12.70
CA ARG A 125 3.62 5.38 -13.83
C ARG A 125 4.04 3.94 -13.52
N PRO A 126 4.82 3.63 -12.48
CA PRO A 126 5.23 2.26 -12.18
C PRO A 126 4.06 1.33 -11.87
N LEU A 127 2.93 1.88 -11.40
CA LEU A 127 1.71 1.10 -11.17
C LEU A 127 1.05 0.72 -12.49
N LEU A 128 0.97 1.66 -13.46
CA LEU A 128 0.42 1.40 -14.80
C LEU A 128 1.30 0.45 -15.63
N GLU A 129 2.61 0.48 -15.42
CA GLU A 129 3.59 -0.39 -16.08
C GLU A 129 3.74 -1.75 -15.38
N SER A 130 3.07 -1.99 -14.24
CA SER A 130 3.20 -3.23 -13.47
C SER A 130 2.52 -4.42 -14.13
N GLU A 131 3.03 -5.63 -13.82
CA GLU A 131 2.38 -6.88 -14.24
C GLU A 131 0.99 -7.04 -13.64
N GLU A 132 0.80 -6.57 -12.40
CA GLU A 132 -0.49 -6.60 -11.70
C GLU A 132 -1.54 -5.80 -12.48
N PHE A 133 -1.17 -4.62 -12.98
CA PHE A 133 -2.06 -3.81 -13.81
C PHE A 133 -2.39 -4.53 -15.12
N ALA A 134 -1.39 -5.09 -15.79
CA ALA A 134 -1.58 -5.83 -17.03
C ALA A 134 -2.45 -7.11 -16.85
N ARG A 135 -2.39 -7.75 -15.68
CA ARG A 135 -3.20 -8.95 -15.36
C ARG A 135 -4.69 -8.66 -15.21
N VAL A 136 -5.07 -7.46 -14.80
CA VAL A 136 -6.50 -7.07 -14.69
C VAL A 136 -7.19 -7.15 -16.03
N ASN A 137 -6.48 -6.87 -17.12
CA ASN A 137 -6.95 -7.06 -18.49
C ASN A 137 -8.30 -6.37 -18.79
N SER A 138 -8.51 -5.18 -18.27
CA SER A 138 -9.72 -4.37 -18.40
C SER A 138 -9.37 -2.93 -18.81
N PRO A 139 -10.17 -2.30 -19.71
CA PRO A 139 -10.02 -0.88 -20.00
C PRO A 139 -10.33 0.01 -18.81
N LEU A 140 -11.06 -0.50 -17.82
CA LEU A 140 -11.42 0.22 -16.59
C LEU A 140 -10.56 -0.20 -15.39
N ALA A 141 -9.36 -0.77 -15.65
CA ALA A 141 -8.38 -1.05 -14.60
C ALA A 141 -7.91 0.25 -13.93
N ILE A 142 -7.87 0.25 -12.61
CA ILE A 142 -7.43 1.39 -11.80
C ILE A 142 -6.37 0.98 -10.80
N PRO A 143 -5.28 1.73 -10.66
CA PRO A 143 -4.31 1.52 -9.60
C PRO A 143 -4.80 2.20 -8.32
N LEU A 144 -4.78 1.47 -7.21
CA LEU A 144 -5.13 1.98 -5.88
C LEU A 144 -3.90 2.39 -5.07
N GLY A 145 -2.72 1.97 -5.49
CA GLY A 145 -1.45 2.29 -4.83
C GLY A 145 -0.55 1.08 -4.65
N ARG A 146 0.18 1.06 -3.54
CA ARG A 146 1.00 -0.08 -3.11
C ARG A 146 0.53 -0.62 -1.78
N GLY A 147 0.58 -1.92 -1.63
CA GLY A 147 0.33 -2.61 -0.37
C GLY A 147 1.45 -2.38 0.65
N VAL A 148 1.26 -2.90 1.85
CA VAL A 148 2.23 -2.80 2.97
C VAL A 148 3.56 -3.48 2.68
N SER A 149 3.60 -4.41 1.73
CA SER A 149 4.82 -5.09 1.28
C SER A 149 5.39 -4.49 -0.01
N GLY A 150 4.87 -3.34 -0.46
CA GLY A 150 5.33 -2.62 -1.66
C GLY A 150 4.74 -3.12 -2.98
N GLU A 151 3.93 -4.18 -2.99
CA GLU A 151 3.27 -4.72 -4.17
C GLU A 151 2.24 -3.75 -4.75
N PRO A 152 2.10 -3.62 -6.08
CA PRO A 152 1.04 -2.85 -6.71
C PRO A 152 -0.35 -3.41 -6.34
N VAL A 153 -1.27 -2.53 -5.97
CA VAL A 153 -2.68 -2.86 -5.72
C VAL A 153 -3.50 -2.24 -6.84
N VAL A 154 -4.14 -3.10 -7.62
CA VAL A 154 -4.94 -2.74 -8.79
C VAL A 154 -6.33 -3.35 -8.67
N SER A 155 -7.31 -2.67 -9.21
CA SER A 155 -8.70 -3.16 -9.25
C SER A 155 -9.34 -2.85 -10.60
N ASP A 156 -10.50 -3.41 -10.86
CA ASP A 156 -11.31 -3.18 -12.06
C ASP A 156 -12.62 -2.51 -11.69
N LEU A 157 -12.84 -1.28 -12.17
CA LEU A 157 -14.07 -0.55 -11.95
C LEU A 157 -15.28 -1.25 -12.59
N SER A 158 -15.08 -2.01 -13.67
CA SER A 158 -16.20 -2.71 -14.33
C SER A 158 -16.86 -3.77 -13.45
N THR A 159 -16.13 -4.26 -12.44
CA THR A 159 -16.64 -5.26 -11.49
C THR A 159 -17.28 -4.64 -10.25
N MET A 160 -17.22 -3.32 -10.11
CA MET A 160 -17.76 -2.59 -8.97
C MET A 160 -19.09 -1.91 -9.36
N PRO A 161 -20.16 -2.06 -8.58
CA PRO A 161 -21.39 -1.29 -8.83
C PRO A 161 -21.13 0.22 -8.61
N HIS A 162 -20.31 0.58 -7.66
CA HIS A 162 -19.83 1.94 -7.36
C HIS A 162 -18.59 1.87 -6.44
N LEU A 163 -17.83 2.97 -6.39
CA LEU A 163 -16.66 3.12 -5.55
C LEU A 163 -16.80 4.35 -4.66
N LEU A 164 -16.77 4.17 -3.34
CA LEU A 164 -16.73 5.26 -2.37
C LEU A 164 -15.28 5.50 -1.94
N ILE A 165 -14.79 6.74 -2.11
CA ILE A 165 -13.49 7.17 -1.62
C ILE A 165 -13.70 8.17 -0.49
N ALA A 166 -13.33 7.80 0.73
CA ALA A 166 -13.48 8.62 1.92
C ALA A 166 -12.14 8.75 2.67
N GLY A 167 -11.98 9.87 3.38
CA GLY A 167 -10.78 10.13 4.19
C GLY A 167 -10.81 11.52 4.80
N THR A 168 -9.97 11.71 5.82
CA THR A 168 -9.77 13.02 6.47
C THR A 168 -9.05 13.99 5.53
N THR A 169 -8.98 15.25 5.89
CA THR A 169 -8.19 16.25 5.17
C THR A 169 -6.73 15.77 5.10
N ASN A 170 -6.10 15.96 3.94
CA ASN A 170 -4.73 15.52 3.63
C ASN A 170 -4.47 13.99 3.63
N SER A 171 -5.53 13.17 3.66
CA SER A 171 -5.37 11.70 3.56
C SER A 171 -5.00 11.18 2.18
N GLY A 172 -4.94 12.05 1.17
CA GLY A 172 -4.65 11.69 -0.23
C GLY A 172 -5.88 11.37 -1.08
N LYS A 173 -7.10 11.60 -0.60
CA LYS A 173 -8.34 11.37 -1.36
C LYS A 173 -8.33 11.99 -2.75
N SER A 174 -8.00 13.28 -2.85
CA SER A 174 -7.92 14.03 -4.12
C SER A 174 -6.85 13.48 -5.06
N ILE A 175 -5.75 12.99 -4.50
CA ILE A 175 -4.68 12.35 -5.28
C ILE A 175 -5.15 10.99 -5.80
N CYS A 176 -5.88 10.22 -4.98
CA CYS A 176 -6.45 8.95 -5.39
C CYS A 176 -7.43 9.13 -6.56
N ILE A 177 -8.34 10.10 -6.46
CA ILE A 177 -9.30 10.45 -7.54
C ILE A 177 -8.54 10.86 -8.81
N ALA A 178 -7.52 11.72 -8.67
CA ALA A 178 -6.70 12.13 -9.80
C ALA A 178 -5.95 10.95 -10.44
N ALA A 179 -5.39 10.05 -9.65
CA ALA A 179 -4.70 8.86 -10.15
C ALA A 179 -5.65 7.92 -10.91
N ILE A 180 -6.85 7.70 -10.40
CA ILE A 180 -7.90 6.92 -11.07
C ILE A 180 -8.28 7.58 -12.40
N THR A 181 -8.60 8.88 -12.39
CA THR A 181 -8.97 9.63 -13.60
C THR A 181 -7.85 9.55 -14.64
N MET A 182 -6.60 9.81 -14.24
CA MET A 182 -5.46 9.75 -15.16
C MET A 182 -5.19 8.33 -15.68
N SER A 183 -5.40 7.30 -14.86
CA SER A 183 -5.31 5.91 -15.32
C SER A 183 -6.30 5.62 -16.44
N LEU A 184 -7.55 6.01 -16.25
CA LEU A 184 -8.61 5.80 -17.25
C LEU A 184 -8.33 6.58 -18.54
N VAL A 185 -7.97 7.86 -18.44
CA VAL A 185 -7.70 8.73 -19.58
C VAL A 185 -6.45 8.29 -20.37
N LEU A 186 -5.41 7.83 -19.69
CA LEU A 186 -4.18 7.38 -20.35
C LEU A 186 -4.29 5.99 -20.99
N ASN A 187 -5.31 5.22 -20.65
CA ASN A 187 -5.49 3.86 -21.16
C ASN A 187 -6.68 3.70 -22.13
N ASN A 188 -7.46 4.75 -22.38
CA ASN A 188 -8.60 4.70 -23.28
C ASN A 188 -8.60 5.89 -24.23
N HIS A 189 -9.11 5.69 -25.44
CA HIS A 189 -9.43 6.78 -26.35
C HIS A 189 -10.67 7.57 -25.89
N PRO A 190 -10.75 8.89 -26.19
CA PRO A 190 -11.94 9.68 -25.90
C PRO A 190 -13.24 9.15 -26.55
N ASP A 191 -13.12 8.40 -27.64
CA ASP A 191 -14.27 7.79 -28.32
C ASP A 191 -14.80 6.56 -27.58
N ASP A 192 -13.93 5.86 -26.85
CA ASP A 192 -14.26 4.64 -26.11
C ASP A 192 -14.66 4.90 -24.66
N LEU A 193 -14.19 6.01 -24.08
CA LEU A 193 -14.45 6.37 -22.68
C LEU A 193 -14.90 7.83 -22.57
N LYS A 194 -16.06 8.03 -21.97
CA LYS A 194 -16.54 9.34 -21.57
C LYS A 194 -16.68 9.44 -20.06
N LEU A 195 -16.32 10.60 -19.52
CA LEU A 195 -16.36 10.93 -18.10
C LEU A 195 -17.37 12.06 -17.87
N VAL A 196 -18.28 11.86 -16.93
CA VAL A 196 -19.10 12.94 -16.35
C VAL A 196 -18.51 13.29 -15.00
N MET A 197 -18.19 14.55 -14.79
CA MET A 197 -17.58 15.04 -13.55
C MET A 197 -18.47 16.08 -12.87
N ILE A 198 -18.72 15.90 -11.57
CA ILE A 198 -19.53 16.81 -10.75
C ILE A 198 -18.68 17.22 -9.56
N ASP A 199 -18.38 18.53 -9.43
CA ASP A 199 -17.55 19.09 -8.36
C ASP A 199 -18.21 20.33 -7.75
N PRO A 200 -19.19 20.17 -6.86
CA PRO A 200 -19.93 21.28 -6.26
C PRO A 200 -19.02 22.24 -5.47
N LYS A 201 -17.86 21.76 -5.02
CA LYS A 201 -16.91 22.55 -4.24
C LYS A 201 -15.87 23.28 -5.11
N ARG A 202 -15.81 22.99 -6.41
CA ARG A 202 -14.87 23.58 -7.37
C ARG A 202 -13.39 23.43 -7.00
N VAL A 203 -13.03 22.34 -6.29
CA VAL A 203 -11.69 22.19 -5.69
C VAL A 203 -10.87 21.10 -6.36
N GLU A 204 -11.49 19.95 -6.71
CA GLU A 204 -10.74 18.75 -7.04
C GLU A 204 -10.77 18.40 -8.54
N LEU A 205 -11.91 18.49 -9.18
CA LEU A 205 -12.11 18.01 -10.55
C LEU A 205 -11.94 19.11 -11.61
N LYS A 206 -11.99 20.38 -11.23
CA LYS A 206 -11.80 21.52 -12.17
C LYS A 206 -10.48 21.43 -12.95
N ARG A 207 -9.45 20.79 -12.38
CA ARG A 207 -8.16 20.57 -13.05
C ARG A 207 -8.25 19.70 -14.31
N PHE A 208 -9.33 18.96 -14.47
CA PHE A 208 -9.59 18.09 -15.62
C PHE A 208 -10.44 18.76 -16.71
N SER A 209 -10.85 20.02 -16.53
CA SER A 209 -11.58 20.78 -17.56
C SER A 209 -10.79 20.80 -18.86
N GLY A 210 -11.49 20.58 -19.96
CA GLY A 210 -10.90 20.55 -21.30
C GLY A 210 -10.33 19.18 -21.71
N LEU A 211 -10.40 18.13 -20.88
CA LEU A 211 -10.07 16.79 -21.33
C LEU A 211 -11.04 16.31 -22.41
N PRO A 212 -10.56 15.73 -23.54
CA PRO A 212 -11.41 15.19 -24.60
C PRO A 212 -12.36 14.08 -24.15
N HIS A 213 -12.07 13.45 -23.01
CA HIS A 213 -12.88 12.41 -22.39
C HIS A 213 -14.10 12.95 -21.65
N LEU A 214 -14.17 14.26 -21.37
CA LEU A 214 -15.34 14.81 -20.69
C LEU A 214 -16.56 14.80 -21.60
N TYR A 215 -17.69 14.38 -21.04
CA TYR A 215 -18.99 14.59 -21.62
C TYR A 215 -19.56 15.92 -21.09
N GLY A 216 -19.29 17.00 -21.81
CA GLY A 216 -19.61 18.36 -21.37
C GLY A 216 -18.48 18.98 -20.52
N GLU A 217 -18.84 19.90 -19.65
CA GLU A 217 -17.94 20.53 -18.69
C GLU A 217 -18.00 19.85 -17.33
N VAL A 218 -17.09 20.25 -16.42
CA VAL A 218 -17.17 19.82 -15.01
C VAL A 218 -18.32 20.59 -14.35
N GLU A 219 -19.38 19.89 -14.00
CA GLU A 219 -20.56 20.47 -13.37
C GLU A 219 -20.23 20.94 -11.94
N THR A 220 -20.59 22.17 -11.65
CA THR A 220 -20.27 22.81 -10.36
C THR A 220 -21.51 23.31 -9.62
N GLU A 221 -22.66 23.33 -10.28
CA GLU A 221 -23.95 23.71 -9.71
C GLU A 221 -24.85 22.49 -9.63
N VAL A 222 -25.47 22.30 -8.48
CA VAL A 222 -26.46 21.25 -8.23
C VAL A 222 -27.78 21.99 -8.03
N GLU A 223 -28.61 22.00 -9.08
CA GLU A 223 -30.00 22.43 -8.97
C GLU A 223 -30.86 21.37 -8.27
#